data_885fe4dd8a035a41f10c8cf6fa4b85b5
#
_entry.id   885fe4dd8a035a41f10c8cf6fa4b85b5
#
_cell.length_a   1.000
_cell.length_b   1.000
_cell.length_c   1.000
_cell.angle_alpha   90.00
_cell.angle_beta   90.00
_cell.angle_gamma   90.00
#
_symmetry.space_group_name_H-M   'P 1'
#
loop_
_entity.id
_entity.type
_entity.pdbx_description
1 polymer ?
#
loop_
_entity_poly.entity_id
_entity_poly.type
_entity_poly.pdbx_seq_one_letter_code
_entity_poly.pdbx_strand_id
1 'polypeptide(L)'
;MPGKSPQFIAKAAGFDIPEDATILAAECKEVSDDEPLTHEKLAPVQAVLKADNKEQAFEMCEKMLKLGAGHTAAIHTNNQELVREYGVRMHACRIIWNQPSSLGGIGDIYNAIAP
;
A
#
# COMPACT_ATOMS: atom_id res chain seq x y z
N MET A 1 14.99 5.28 4.78
CA MET A 1 15.04 6.10 6.01
C MET A 1 13.92 5.75 6.98
N PRO A 2 13.98 4.61 7.64
CA PRO A 2 12.93 4.21 8.58
C PRO A 2 12.80 5.21 9.74
N GLY A 3 11.57 5.49 10.13
CA GLY A 3 11.30 6.35 11.27
C GLY A 3 11.53 7.85 11.07
N LYS A 4 11.85 8.28 9.86
CA LYS A 4 12.07 9.71 9.57
C LYS A 4 10.77 10.37 9.11
N SER A 5 10.63 11.68 9.37
CA SER A 5 9.47 12.45 8.95
C SER A 5 9.43 12.68 7.44
N PRO A 6 8.24 12.97 6.87
CA PRO A 6 8.16 13.34 5.46
C PRO A 6 9.04 14.53 5.11
N GLN A 7 9.12 15.51 6.00
CA GLN A 7 9.91 16.71 5.79
C GLN A 7 11.40 16.39 5.71
N PHE A 8 11.89 15.51 6.57
CA PHE A 8 13.29 15.07 6.55
C PHE A 8 13.61 14.38 5.22
N ILE A 9 12.75 13.45 4.80
CA ILE A 9 12.94 12.67 3.58
C ILE A 9 12.89 13.58 2.35
N ALA A 10 11.91 14.48 2.28
CA ALA A 10 11.77 15.42 1.17
C ALA A 10 12.99 16.34 1.04
N LYS A 11 13.48 16.84 2.16
CA LYS A 11 14.65 17.70 2.20
C LYS A 11 15.90 16.95 1.71
N ALA A 12 16.08 15.70 2.16
CA ALA A 12 17.20 14.88 1.72
C ALA A 12 17.15 14.59 0.22
N ALA A 13 15.95 14.51 -0.36
CA ALA A 13 15.74 14.29 -1.80
C ALA A 13 15.69 15.58 -2.61
N GLY A 14 15.75 16.76 -1.99
CA GLY A 14 15.76 18.04 -2.66
C GLY A 14 14.39 18.61 -3.01
N PHE A 15 13.34 18.19 -2.30
CA PHE A 15 11.98 18.67 -2.51
C PHE A 15 11.49 19.54 -1.35
N ASP A 16 10.69 20.55 -1.69
CA ASP A 16 9.97 21.35 -0.70
C ASP A 16 8.55 20.83 -0.56
N ILE A 17 8.11 20.62 0.68
CA ILE A 17 6.76 20.19 0.99
C ILE A 17 6.18 21.02 2.13
N PRO A 18 4.82 21.07 2.29
CA PRO A 18 4.20 21.74 3.41
C PRO A 18 4.66 21.18 4.76
N GLU A 19 4.75 22.06 5.76
CA GLU A 19 5.19 21.65 7.11
C GLU A 19 4.21 20.66 7.77
N ASP A 20 2.93 20.69 7.38
CA ASP A 20 1.89 19.81 7.90
C ASP A 20 1.71 18.52 7.11
N ALA A 21 2.55 18.25 6.12
CA ALA A 21 2.49 16.99 5.37
C ALA A 21 2.82 15.81 6.29
N THR A 22 2.00 14.77 6.23
CA THR A 22 2.17 13.56 7.05
C THR A 22 2.69 12.38 6.26
N ILE A 23 2.58 12.42 4.93
CA ILE A 23 3.04 11.35 4.04
C ILE A 23 3.47 11.96 2.70
N LEU A 24 4.42 11.31 2.05
CA LEU A 24 4.82 11.60 0.68
C LEU A 24 4.20 10.55 -0.25
N ALA A 25 3.65 11.01 -1.36
CA ALA A 25 3.11 10.11 -2.38
C ALA A 25 3.88 10.34 -3.69
N ALA A 26 4.36 9.26 -4.28
CA ALA A 26 5.10 9.31 -5.54
C ALA A 26 4.38 8.47 -6.59
N GLU A 27 4.10 9.06 -7.75
CA GLU A 27 3.49 8.33 -8.86
C GLU A 27 4.54 7.47 -9.55
N CYS A 28 4.25 6.17 -9.68
CA CYS A 28 5.11 5.20 -10.33
C CYS A 28 4.38 4.63 -11.55
N LYS A 29 5.14 4.18 -12.55
CA LYS A 29 4.56 3.63 -13.77
C LYS A 29 4.41 2.12 -13.74
N GLU A 30 5.31 1.45 -13.03
CA GLU A 30 5.31 -0.02 -12.94
C GLU A 30 5.83 -0.50 -11.61
N VAL A 31 5.48 -1.73 -11.27
CA VAL A 31 6.04 -2.44 -10.11
C VAL A 31 7.17 -3.32 -10.61
N SER A 32 8.39 -3.10 -10.14
CA SER A 32 9.55 -3.89 -10.55
C SER A 32 10.66 -3.84 -9.51
N ASP A 33 11.63 -4.74 -9.67
CA ASP A 33 12.84 -4.75 -8.84
C ASP A 33 13.66 -3.47 -9.01
N ASP A 34 13.55 -2.82 -10.17
CA ASP A 34 14.28 -1.59 -10.49
C ASP A 34 13.59 -0.32 -9.99
N GLU A 35 12.36 -0.45 -9.45
CA GLU A 35 11.61 0.68 -8.89
C GLU A 35 11.46 0.53 -7.38
N PRO A 36 12.43 1.09 -6.60
CA PRO A 36 12.44 0.90 -5.15
C PRO A 36 11.20 1.46 -4.44
N LEU A 37 10.52 2.44 -5.05
CA LEU A 37 9.31 3.01 -4.45
C LEU A 37 8.16 2.02 -4.39
N THR A 38 8.17 0.96 -5.20
CA THR A 38 7.15 -0.08 -5.18
C THR A 38 7.46 -1.22 -4.20
N HIS A 39 8.62 -1.18 -3.54
CA HIS A 39 8.99 -2.12 -2.49
C HIS A 39 8.49 -1.67 -1.14
N GLU A 40 8.49 -2.56 -0.16
CA GLU A 40 8.14 -2.18 1.21
C GLU A 40 9.08 -1.11 1.74
N LYS A 41 8.49 -0.08 2.37
CA LYS A 41 9.22 1.03 2.94
C LYS A 41 8.72 1.28 4.36
N LEU A 42 9.62 1.31 5.32
CA LEU A 42 9.29 1.67 6.70
C LEU A 42 9.45 3.18 6.90
N ALA A 43 8.77 3.93 6.05
CA ALA A 43 8.87 5.38 5.98
C ALA A 43 7.56 5.96 5.46
N PRO A 44 7.24 7.25 5.75
CA PRO A 44 6.01 7.88 5.27
C PRO A 44 6.08 8.25 3.78
N VAL A 45 6.38 7.28 2.95
CA VAL A 45 6.46 7.41 1.49
C VAL A 45 5.59 6.34 0.87
N GLN A 46 4.68 6.74 0.00
CA GLN A 46 3.74 5.83 -0.67
C GLN A 46 3.91 5.90 -2.17
N ALA A 47 3.99 4.74 -2.82
CA ALA A 47 3.92 4.64 -4.26
C ALA A 47 2.47 4.64 -4.71
N VAL A 48 2.16 5.41 -5.75
CA VAL A 48 0.83 5.48 -6.35
C VAL A 48 0.95 5.03 -7.80
N LEU A 49 0.15 4.04 -8.18
CA LEU A 49 0.13 3.50 -9.53
C LEU A 49 -1.29 3.52 -10.07
N LYS A 50 -1.41 3.73 -11.37
CA LYS A 50 -2.70 3.66 -12.07
C LYS A 50 -2.73 2.41 -12.91
N ALA A 51 -3.86 1.72 -12.89
CA ALA A 51 -4.09 0.54 -13.72
C ALA A 51 -5.16 0.85 -14.76
N ASP A 52 -5.00 0.33 -15.96
CA ASP A 52 -5.96 0.54 -17.05
C ASP A 52 -7.18 -0.37 -16.91
N ASN A 53 -7.05 -1.47 -16.19
CA ASN A 53 -8.12 -2.43 -16.00
C ASN A 53 -7.89 -3.24 -14.72
N LYS A 54 -8.89 -4.04 -14.35
CA LYS A 54 -8.85 -4.87 -13.15
C LYS A 54 -7.67 -5.86 -13.16
N GLU A 55 -7.44 -6.51 -14.26
CA GLU A 55 -6.38 -7.52 -14.36
C GLU A 55 -5.00 -6.90 -14.13
N GLN A 56 -4.75 -5.76 -14.72
CA GLN A 56 -3.50 -5.04 -14.50
C GLN A 56 -3.34 -4.62 -13.04
N ALA A 57 -4.41 -4.13 -12.42
CA ALA A 57 -4.38 -3.74 -11.01
C ALA A 57 -4.04 -4.94 -10.12
N PHE A 58 -4.64 -6.10 -10.37
CA PHE A 58 -4.37 -7.31 -9.59
C PHE A 58 -2.93 -7.79 -9.77
N GLU A 59 -2.41 -7.76 -10.98
CA GLU A 59 -1.01 -8.13 -11.25
C GLU A 59 -0.04 -7.22 -10.52
N MET A 60 -0.29 -5.91 -10.51
CA MET A 60 0.53 -4.96 -9.77
C MET A 60 0.52 -5.26 -8.27
N CYS A 61 -0.64 -5.51 -7.70
CA CYS A 61 -0.77 -5.84 -6.28
C CYS A 61 -0.04 -7.15 -5.94
N GLU A 62 -0.17 -8.17 -6.76
CA GLU A 62 0.53 -9.44 -6.56
C GLU A 62 2.06 -9.25 -6.57
N LYS A 63 2.57 -8.44 -7.50
CA LYS A 63 4.01 -8.14 -7.56
C LYS A 63 4.47 -7.37 -6.34
N MET A 64 3.70 -6.38 -5.90
CA MET A 64 4.05 -5.59 -4.71
C MET A 64 4.08 -6.45 -3.45
N LEU A 65 3.16 -7.39 -3.31
CA LEU A 65 3.15 -8.32 -2.18
C LEU A 65 4.40 -9.22 -2.17
N LYS A 66 4.87 -9.63 -3.34
CA LYS A 66 6.10 -10.42 -3.46
C LYS A 66 7.35 -9.63 -3.13
N LEU A 67 7.34 -8.31 -3.40
CA LEU A 67 8.45 -7.41 -3.11
C LEU A 67 8.46 -6.92 -1.66
N GLY A 68 7.45 -7.26 -0.88
CA GLY A 68 7.31 -6.90 0.52
C GLY A 68 7.11 -8.12 1.40
N ALA A 69 6.67 -7.86 2.63
CA ALA A 69 6.45 -8.92 3.61
C ALA A 69 5.11 -9.66 3.42
N GLY A 70 4.22 -9.17 2.57
CA GLY A 70 2.92 -9.80 2.33
C GLY A 70 1.98 -9.76 3.53
N HIS A 71 2.07 -8.72 4.36
CA HIS A 71 1.30 -8.63 5.61
C HIS A 71 -0.18 -8.36 5.34
N THR A 72 -0.49 -7.29 4.62
CA THR A 72 -1.85 -6.81 4.46
C THR A 72 -2.09 -6.35 3.03
N ALA A 73 -3.24 -6.74 2.48
CA ALA A 73 -3.76 -6.23 1.22
C ALA A 73 -5.16 -5.68 1.47
N ALA A 74 -5.46 -4.51 0.91
CA ALA A 74 -6.74 -3.84 1.11
C ALA A 74 -7.40 -3.55 -0.22
N ILE A 75 -8.73 -3.57 -0.24
CA ILE A 75 -9.52 -3.20 -1.40
C ILE A 75 -10.69 -2.32 -0.97
N HIS A 76 -10.95 -1.28 -1.76
CA HIS A 76 -12.08 -0.38 -1.56
C HIS A 76 -12.97 -0.44 -2.78
N THR A 77 -14.14 -1.04 -2.65
CA THR A 77 -15.08 -1.21 -3.76
C THR A 77 -16.46 -1.57 -3.23
N ASN A 78 -17.48 -1.31 -4.03
CA ASN A 78 -18.86 -1.76 -3.77
C ASN A 78 -19.17 -3.08 -4.47
N ASN A 79 -18.27 -3.62 -5.27
CA ASN A 79 -18.46 -4.85 -6.02
C ASN A 79 -17.99 -6.06 -5.21
N GLN A 80 -18.93 -6.85 -4.68
CA GLN A 80 -18.62 -7.99 -3.84
C GLN A 80 -17.90 -9.13 -4.57
N GLU A 81 -18.18 -9.32 -5.84
CA GLU A 81 -17.48 -10.33 -6.64
C GLU A 81 -16.00 -9.96 -6.78
N LEU A 82 -15.72 -8.67 -6.96
CA LEU A 82 -14.36 -8.18 -7.03
C LEU A 82 -13.60 -8.39 -5.71
N VAL A 83 -14.28 -8.21 -4.58
CA VAL A 83 -13.71 -8.48 -3.26
C VAL A 83 -13.30 -9.94 -3.13
N ARG A 84 -14.15 -10.86 -3.56
CA ARG A 84 -13.87 -12.30 -3.50
C ARG A 84 -12.70 -12.69 -4.39
N GLU A 85 -12.67 -12.18 -5.62
CA GLU A 85 -11.59 -12.44 -6.56
C GLU A 85 -10.26 -11.92 -6.02
N TYR A 86 -10.26 -10.71 -5.46
CA TYR A 86 -9.09 -10.11 -4.84
C TYR A 86 -8.59 -10.96 -3.65
N GLY A 87 -9.50 -11.37 -2.78
CA GLY A 87 -9.15 -12.18 -1.61
C GLY A 87 -8.56 -13.54 -1.96
N VAL A 88 -9.00 -14.15 -3.06
CA VAL A 88 -8.47 -15.43 -3.54
C VAL A 88 -7.07 -15.25 -4.15
N ARG A 89 -6.86 -14.15 -4.88
CA ARG A 89 -5.61 -13.93 -5.61
C ARG A 89 -4.48 -13.36 -4.76
N MET A 90 -4.79 -12.55 -3.74
CA MET A 90 -3.74 -11.88 -2.98
C MET A 90 -3.13 -12.79 -1.92
N HIS A 91 -1.82 -12.98 -2.00
CA HIS A 91 -1.05 -13.78 -1.04
C HIS A 91 -0.58 -12.87 0.10
N ALA A 92 -1.51 -12.51 0.98
CA ALA A 92 -1.24 -11.68 2.14
C ALA A 92 -1.77 -12.35 3.40
N CYS A 93 -1.18 -12.04 4.54
CA CYS A 93 -1.63 -12.57 5.83
C CYS A 93 -3.03 -12.07 6.18
N ARG A 94 -3.39 -10.90 5.66
CA ARG A 94 -4.67 -10.25 5.96
C ARG A 94 -5.20 -9.55 4.73
N ILE A 95 -6.51 -9.75 4.49
CA ILE A 95 -7.25 -9.05 3.43
C ILE A 95 -8.29 -8.16 4.10
N ILE A 96 -8.32 -6.88 3.74
CA ILE A 96 -9.21 -5.89 4.32
C ILE A 96 -10.09 -5.29 3.24
N TRP A 97 -11.38 -5.14 3.54
CA TRP A 97 -12.37 -4.59 2.63
C TRP A 97 -13.01 -3.35 3.22
N ASN A 98 -12.90 -2.22 2.47
CA ASN A 98 -13.53 -0.94 2.81
C ASN A 98 -13.22 -0.42 4.22
N GLN A 99 -12.02 -0.69 4.69
CA GLN A 99 -11.52 -0.18 5.96
C GLN A 99 -10.10 0.35 5.78
N PRO A 100 -9.65 1.28 6.62
CA PRO A 100 -8.25 1.69 6.59
C PRO A 100 -7.35 0.51 6.91
N SER A 101 -6.33 0.29 6.09
CA SER A 101 -5.42 -0.83 6.29
C SER A 101 -4.64 -0.73 7.60
N SER A 102 -4.34 0.48 8.06
CA SER A 102 -3.67 0.69 9.35
C SER A 102 -4.51 0.21 10.52
N LEU A 103 -5.82 0.46 10.48
CA LEU A 103 -6.75 0.05 11.54
C LEU A 103 -7.05 -1.46 11.45
N GLY A 104 -7.37 -1.93 10.27
CA GLY A 104 -7.65 -3.35 10.04
C GLY A 104 -6.41 -4.23 10.23
N GLY A 105 -5.20 -3.67 9.99
CA GLY A 105 -3.95 -4.38 10.15
C GLY A 105 -3.59 -4.72 11.59
N ILE A 106 -4.10 -3.94 12.56
CA ILE A 106 -3.87 -4.17 13.99
C ILE A 106 -5.09 -4.74 14.71
N GLY A 107 -6.20 -4.93 13.97
CA GLY A 107 -7.48 -5.37 14.54
C GLY A 107 -8.36 -4.18 14.92
N ASP A 108 -9.65 -4.34 14.63
CA ASP A 108 -10.68 -3.35 14.94
C ASP A 108 -11.33 -3.74 16.26
N ILE A 109 -11.73 -2.76 17.07
CA ILE A 109 -12.41 -3.01 18.35
C ILE A 109 -13.76 -3.73 18.19
N TYR A 110 -14.38 -3.63 17.01
CA TYR A 110 -15.66 -4.27 16.72
C TYR A 110 -15.51 -5.60 15.96
N ASN A 111 -14.39 -5.82 15.32
CA ASN A 111 -14.11 -7.03 14.54
C ASN A 111 -12.79 -7.66 15.01
N ALA A 112 -12.54 -7.58 16.28
CA ALA A 112 -11.27 -7.78 16.94
C ALA A 112 -10.60 -9.13 16.62
N ILE A 113 -10.02 -9.24 15.45
CA ILE A 113 -9.10 -10.31 15.11
C ILE A 113 -7.76 -9.65 14.82
N ALA A 114 -6.90 -9.63 15.79
CA ALA A 114 -5.55 -9.15 15.62
C ALA A 114 -4.63 -10.31 15.22
N PRO A 115 -3.57 -10.04 14.46
CA PRO A 115 -2.60 -11.07 14.13
C PRO A 115 -1.84 -11.59 15.32
#